data_b8e270d0d4f4fcab986f12b1dd92c27f
#
_entry.id   b8e270d0d4f4fcab986f12b1dd92c27f
#
_cell.length_a   1.000
_cell.length_b   1.000
_cell.length_c   1.000
_cell.angle_alpha   90.00
_cell.angle_beta   90.00
_cell.angle_gamma   90.00
#
_symmetry.space_group_name_H-M   'P 1'
#
loop_
_entity.id
_entity.type
_entity.pdbx_description
1 polymer ?
#
loop_
_entity_poly.entity_id
_entity_poly.type
_entity_poly.pdbx_seq_one_letter_code
_entity_poly.pdbx_strand_id
1 'polypeptide(L)'
;MLDVVIQAHNEELNLPHTLQSIQGWVNRIFVVDSGSTDSTREIAAQFGAIVVPKAWQGYAKQKNWALDHLPFESPWILILDADESVSPGLKEEILSVISRPVQNVRQAGFYLNRVTIFMGREIRHCAYFPAWNIRLFKSGCARYEERDVHEHMVVQGPTAHLRNLLFHEDRRGLEHFIAKHNRYSTLEALEIYRHRERWPGTWRFINDRTARRRYIKYCIAPKLALPWFFRFVYMYFFCGGILDRRAGLNLCLLISTYELFIRAKYNELVRTGGREPMGIRGLAVAEGGGIPQDPVILEPRPHIVAPPRPPAPAPAVRPIATESVRKSVSPTHPRRNIDASRRKPMEYLKLTLWKIVRTSLFRTSFQNCYGWRRMLLQLFGAKLGREVRIWRTALVEIPWNVEIGDNVVIGDYAIIYSLGKITIGRAATISQYAHLCAGTRDYTTRRFPLLKPPIVIGEEVWIAADAFIGPGVTVGDRAVVGARATVVKDVAADQVVVGPSATIVKQRILGD
;
A
#
# COMPACT_ATOMS: atom_id res chain seq x y z
N MET A 1 32.37 16.73 17.59
CA MET A 1 31.54 17.93 17.77
C MET A 1 30.43 17.95 16.72
N LEU A 2 29.28 18.51 17.06
CA LEU A 2 28.05 18.52 16.26
C LEU A 2 27.40 19.89 16.34
N ASP A 3 27.14 20.53 15.22
CA ASP A 3 26.30 21.73 15.15
C ASP A 3 24.91 21.38 14.68
N VAL A 4 23.88 22.06 15.20
CA VAL A 4 22.47 21.80 14.86
C VAL A 4 21.85 23.01 14.20
N VAL A 5 21.05 22.76 13.15
CA VAL A 5 20.26 23.78 12.46
C VAL A 5 18.77 23.42 12.63
N ILE A 6 18.00 24.39 13.10
CA ILE A 6 16.55 24.28 13.24
C ILE A 6 15.90 25.41 12.43
N GLN A 7 14.93 25.07 11.58
CA GLN A 7 14.08 26.09 10.94
C GLN A 7 12.85 26.33 11.79
N ALA A 8 12.49 27.60 12.00
CA ALA A 8 11.35 27.97 12.84
C ALA A 8 10.54 29.11 12.20
N HIS A 9 9.21 29.04 12.41
CA HIS A 9 8.25 30.11 12.18
C HIS A 9 6.98 29.87 13.00
N ASN A 10 6.80 30.67 14.06
CA ASN A 10 5.69 30.53 15.01
C ASN A 10 5.63 29.09 15.61
N GLU A 11 6.71 28.70 16.29
CA GLU A 11 6.93 27.37 16.84
C GLU A 11 7.08 27.38 18.37
N GLU A 12 6.50 28.38 19.05
CA GLU A 12 6.61 28.52 20.52
C GLU A 12 6.19 27.27 21.29
N LEU A 13 5.23 26.47 20.76
CA LEU A 13 4.76 25.24 21.39
C LEU A 13 5.65 24.02 21.10
N ASN A 14 6.32 24.00 19.97
CA ASN A 14 7.10 22.84 19.53
C ASN A 14 8.59 22.97 19.87
N LEU A 15 9.16 24.15 19.61
CA LEU A 15 10.59 24.43 19.72
C LEU A 15 11.22 24.07 21.08
N PRO A 16 10.56 24.31 22.25
CA PRO A 16 11.12 23.92 23.56
C PRO A 16 11.48 22.44 23.64
N HIS A 17 10.64 21.57 23.11
CA HIS A 17 10.85 20.11 23.15
C HIS A 17 11.98 19.67 22.24
N THR A 18 12.11 20.29 21.06
CA THR A 18 13.23 20.06 20.15
C THR A 18 14.55 20.47 20.79
N LEU A 19 14.62 21.71 21.34
CA LEU A 19 15.80 22.23 22.00
C LEU A 19 16.18 21.41 23.24
N GLN A 20 15.23 21.03 24.08
CA GLN A 20 15.46 20.19 25.26
C GLN A 20 16.08 18.83 24.87
N SER A 21 15.70 18.25 23.74
CA SER A 21 16.20 16.94 23.28
C SER A 21 17.67 16.97 22.85
N ILE A 22 18.19 18.15 22.50
CA ILE A 22 19.57 18.34 22.02
C ILE A 22 20.46 19.12 22.98
N GLN A 23 19.90 19.72 24.01
CA GLN A 23 20.63 20.52 24.99
C GLN A 23 21.73 19.73 25.70
N GLY A 24 22.91 20.35 25.89
CA GLY A 24 24.02 19.84 26.71
C GLY A 24 24.88 18.74 26.05
N TRP A 25 24.63 18.37 24.79
CA TRP A 25 25.46 17.38 24.08
C TRP A 25 25.83 17.77 22.65
N VAL A 26 25.33 18.91 22.17
CA VAL A 26 25.72 19.51 20.87
C VAL A 26 26.62 20.73 21.09
N ASN A 27 27.34 21.14 20.06
CA ASN A 27 28.28 22.25 20.18
C ASN A 27 27.57 23.60 20.06
N ARG A 28 26.86 23.83 18.96
CA ARG A 28 26.10 25.04 18.71
C ARG A 28 24.73 24.70 18.12
N ILE A 29 23.76 25.55 18.43
CA ILE A 29 22.39 25.45 17.90
C ILE A 29 22.10 26.75 17.15
N PHE A 30 21.77 26.64 15.89
CA PHE A 30 21.30 27.74 15.05
C PHE A 30 19.80 27.59 14.82
N VAL A 31 19.03 28.60 15.17
CA VAL A 31 17.60 28.69 14.87
C VAL A 31 17.42 29.74 13.76
N VAL A 32 17.08 29.24 12.55
CA VAL A 32 16.82 30.10 11.39
C VAL A 32 15.34 30.50 11.44
N ASP A 33 15.09 31.72 11.89
CA ASP A 33 13.74 32.27 12.09
C ASP A 33 13.21 32.95 10.86
N SER A 34 12.01 32.55 10.42
CA SER A 34 11.36 33.08 9.21
C SER A 34 10.40 34.24 9.49
N GLY A 35 10.65 35.02 10.54
CA GLY A 35 9.83 36.17 10.92
C GLY A 35 8.71 35.75 11.89
N SER A 36 9.03 35.01 12.93
CA SER A 36 8.08 34.65 13.98
C SER A 36 7.55 35.87 14.71
N THR A 37 6.27 35.81 15.04
CA THR A 37 5.52 36.85 15.76
C THR A 37 5.10 36.43 17.16
N ASP A 38 5.39 35.16 17.52
CA ASP A 38 5.18 34.54 18.83
C ASP A 38 6.50 34.52 19.63
N SER A 39 6.54 33.80 20.76
CA SER A 39 7.71 33.70 21.64
C SER A 39 8.82 32.78 21.12
N THR A 40 8.81 32.39 19.85
CA THR A 40 9.80 31.45 19.26
C THR A 40 11.24 31.91 19.44
N ARG A 41 11.53 33.20 19.23
CA ARG A 41 12.88 33.76 19.29
C ARG A 41 13.39 33.82 20.73
N GLU A 42 12.56 34.26 21.62
CA GLU A 42 12.83 34.37 23.06
C GLU A 42 13.14 32.98 23.65
N ILE A 43 12.36 31.98 23.28
CA ILE A 43 12.56 30.57 23.65
C ILE A 43 13.92 30.08 23.11
N ALA A 44 14.20 30.28 21.83
CA ALA A 44 15.49 29.89 21.26
C ALA A 44 16.67 30.50 22.01
N ALA A 45 16.61 31.81 22.34
CA ALA A 45 17.65 32.51 23.09
C ALA A 45 17.81 31.96 24.51
N GLN A 46 16.73 31.61 25.23
CA GLN A 46 16.75 31.01 26.56
C GLN A 46 17.52 29.67 26.59
N PHE A 47 17.45 28.88 25.50
CA PHE A 47 18.21 27.64 25.36
C PHE A 47 19.65 27.85 24.86
N GLY A 48 20.09 29.10 24.69
CA GLY A 48 21.43 29.43 24.22
C GLY A 48 21.62 29.23 22.72
N ALA A 49 20.53 29.14 21.94
CA ALA A 49 20.61 29.03 20.48
C ALA A 49 20.93 30.41 19.84
N ILE A 50 21.67 30.37 18.75
CA ILE A 50 21.97 31.53 17.90
C ILE A 50 20.76 31.72 16.95
N VAL A 51 19.96 32.76 17.21
CA VAL A 51 18.81 33.09 16.35
C VAL A 51 19.27 33.89 15.14
N VAL A 52 19.00 33.38 13.95
CA VAL A 52 19.35 34.01 12.70
C VAL A 52 18.09 34.36 11.90
N PRO A 53 17.74 35.65 11.77
CA PRO A 53 16.57 36.04 11.00
C PRO A 53 16.80 35.85 9.51
N LYS A 54 15.88 35.16 8.83
CA LYS A 54 15.93 34.94 7.39
C LYS A 54 14.53 34.91 6.79
N ALA A 55 14.22 35.87 5.93
CA ALA A 55 12.95 35.87 5.22
C ALA A 55 12.73 34.55 4.47
N TRP A 56 11.50 34.06 4.53
CA TRP A 56 11.12 32.80 3.92
C TRP A 56 11.28 32.82 2.38
N GLN A 57 11.93 31.81 1.84
CA GLN A 57 12.18 31.67 0.40
C GLN A 57 11.80 30.27 -0.14
N GLY A 58 11.24 29.42 0.69
CA GLY A 58 11.01 27.98 0.43
C GLY A 58 11.95 27.10 1.24
N TYR A 59 11.51 25.86 1.53
CA TYR A 59 12.25 24.96 2.44
C TYR A 59 13.67 24.65 1.95
N ALA A 60 13.84 24.21 0.68
CA ALA A 60 15.15 23.89 0.13
C ALA A 60 16.08 25.10 0.15
N LYS A 61 15.56 26.23 -0.32
CA LYS A 61 16.37 27.47 -0.43
C LYS A 61 16.82 27.93 0.95
N GLN A 62 15.95 27.84 1.97
CA GLN A 62 16.30 28.27 3.31
C GLN A 62 17.30 27.31 3.98
N LYS A 63 17.11 25.99 3.81
CA LYS A 63 18.06 24.99 4.33
C LYS A 63 19.42 25.11 3.64
N ASN A 64 19.43 25.27 2.31
CA ASN A 64 20.67 25.49 1.57
C ASN A 64 21.35 26.80 1.97
N TRP A 65 20.58 27.88 2.13
CA TRP A 65 21.11 29.14 2.62
C TRP A 65 21.76 28.97 3.99
N ALA A 66 21.13 28.24 4.92
CA ALA A 66 21.70 27.97 6.22
C ALA A 66 23.03 27.20 6.11
N LEU A 67 23.08 26.18 5.23
CA LEU A 67 24.30 25.40 5.01
C LEU A 67 25.44 26.22 4.39
N ASP A 68 25.11 27.24 3.57
CA ASP A 68 26.08 28.08 2.87
C ASP A 68 26.60 29.26 3.74
N HIS A 69 25.80 29.77 4.71
CA HIS A 69 26.08 31.04 5.37
C HIS A 69 26.28 30.95 6.88
N LEU A 70 25.85 29.86 7.53
CA LEU A 70 26.05 29.74 8.97
C LEU A 70 27.52 29.36 9.28
N PRO A 71 28.10 29.96 10.34
CA PRO A 71 29.52 29.73 10.69
C PRO A 71 29.69 28.41 11.46
N PHE A 72 29.54 27.28 10.78
CA PHE A 72 29.74 25.96 11.38
C PHE A 72 31.20 25.76 11.80
N GLU A 73 31.42 25.23 12.99
CA GLU A 73 32.74 24.85 13.51
C GLU A 73 32.90 23.33 13.68
N SER A 74 31.77 22.63 13.71
CA SER A 74 31.72 21.19 13.90
C SER A 74 31.85 20.43 12.58
N PRO A 75 32.56 19.29 12.56
CA PRO A 75 32.65 18.45 11.36
C PRO A 75 31.32 17.75 11.00
N TRP A 76 30.35 17.73 11.92
CA TRP A 76 29.05 17.15 11.74
C TRP A 76 27.95 18.19 11.89
N ILE A 77 26.93 18.08 11.04
CA ILE A 77 25.74 18.92 11.06
C ILE A 77 24.51 18.02 11.22
N LEU A 78 23.59 18.40 12.12
CA LEU A 78 22.28 17.81 12.28
C LEU A 78 21.22 18.86 11.91
N ILE A 79 20.35 18.56 10.96
CA ILE A 79 19.20 19.42 10.66
C ILE A 79 17.96 18.81 11.29
N LEU A 80 17.23 19.64 12.05
CA LEU A 80 15.94 19.27 12.66
C LEU A 80 14.87 20.27 12.23
N ASP A 81 13.65 19.79 12.12
CA ASP A 81 12.48 20.64 12.06
C ASP A 81 12.07 21.02 13.51
N ALA A 82 11.41 22.16 13.70
CA ALA A 82 11.09 22.67 15.05
C ALA A 82 10.12 21.77 15.85
N ASP A 83 9.46 20.83 15.19
CA ASP A 83 8.56 19.84 15.76
C ASP A 83 9.19 18.42 15.81
N GLU A 84 10.53 18.32 15.66
CA GLU A 84 11.27 17.06 15.75
C GLU A 84 12.11 17.02 17.05
N SER A 85 12.11 15.88 17.74
CA SER A 85 12.93 15.67 18.95
C SER A 85 13.71 14.37 18.90
N VAL A 86 14.96 14.43 19.38
CA VAL A 86 15.87 13.28 19.37
C VAL A 86 15.56 12.36 20.55
N SER A 87 15.25 11.08 20.28
CA SER A 87 15.05 10.11 21.36
C SER A 87 16.35 9.83 22.12
N PRO A 88 16.31 9.39 23.40
CA PRO A 88 17.52 9.05 24.16
C PRO A 88 18.42 8.04 23.45
N GLY A 89 17.84 6.98 22.88
CA GLY A 89 18.59 5.99 22.12
C GLY A 89 19.22 6.55 20.83
N LEU A 90 18.53 7.49 20.14
CA LEU A 90 19.08 8.14 18.95
C LEU A 90 20.24 9.09 19.34
N LYS A 91 20.14 9.79 20.46
CA LYS A 91 21.24 10.59 21.01
C LYS A 91 22.49 9.73 21.21
N GLU A 92 22.37 8.59 21.90
CA GLU A 92 23.52 7.68 22.13
C GLU A 92 24.11 7.17 20.82
N GLU A 93 23.27 6.83 19.87
CA GLU A 93 23.71 6.36 18.55
C GLU A 93 24.44 7.46 17.78
N ILE A 94 23.93 8.71 17.79
CA ILE A 94 24.61 9.86 17.18
C ILE A 94 25.94 10.09 17.87
N LEU A 95 25.98 10.13 19.20
CA LEU A 95 27.21 10.31 19.96
C LEU A 95 28.25 9.24 19.64
N SER A 96 27.85 7.98 19.46
CA SER A 96 28.77 6.89 19.04
C SER A 96 29.39 7.10 17.66
N VAL A 97 28.69 7.81 16.77
CA VAL A 97 29.21 8.16 15.43
C VAL A 97 30.16 9.33 15.51
N ILE A 98 29.77 10.44 16.15
CA ILE A 98 30.51 11.71 16.15
C ILE A 98 31.68 11.72 17.13
N SER A 99 31.80 10.76 18.07
CA SER A 99 32.95 10.57 18.94
C SER A 99 34.18 10.06 18.21
N ARG A 100 33.98 9.42 17.07
CA ARG A 100 35.07 8.93 16.21
C ARG A 100 35.67 10.09 15.42
N PRO A 101 37.01 10.10 15.16
CA PRO A 101 37.58 11.07 14.25
C PRO A 101 36.84 11.03 12.90
N VAL A 102 36.49 12.19 12.35
CA VAL A 102 35.65 12.30 11.16
C VAL A 102 36.21 11.56 9.94
N GLN A 103 37.54 11.50 9.81
CA GLN A 103 38.23 10.76 8.76
C GLN A 103 38.05 9.24 8.88
N ASN A 104 37.83 8.73 10.09
CA ASN A 104 37.64 7.29 10.35
C ASN A 104 36.19 6.83 10.15
N VAL A 105 35.26 7.75 9.96
CA VAL A 105 33.88 7.42 9.63
C VAL A 105 33.72 7.47 8.11
N ARG A 106 33.52 6.31 7.50
CA ARG A 106 33.38 6.19 6.03
C ARG A 106 32.12 6.92 5.49
N GLN A 107 31.04 6.92 6.26
CA GLN A 107 29.78 7.50 5.86
C GLN A 107 29.83 9.02 5.85
N ALA A 108 29.28 9.63 4.79
CA ALA A 108 29.13 11.07 4.66
C ALA A 108 27.81 11.58 5.24
N GLY A 109 26.80 10.69 5.38
CA GLY A 109 25.50 11.04 5.94
C GLY A 109 24.74 9.84 6.47
N PHE A 110 23.77 10.12 7.34
CA PHE A 110 22.95 9.12 8.01
C PHE A 110 21.47 9.43 7.86
N TYR A 111 20.70 8.39 7.50
CA TYR A 111 19.25 8.40 7.54
C TYR A 111 18.78 8.15 8.98
N LEU A 112 17.90 9.02 9.46
CA LEU A 112 17.19 8.87 10.71
C LEU A 112 15.78 8.40 10.42
N ASN A 113 15.28 7.48 11.27
CA ASN A 113 13.92 6.95 11.12
C ASN A 113 12.95 7.80 11.94
N ARG A 114 12.12 8.59 11.26
CA ARG A 114 11.17 9.48 11.90
C ARG A 114 9.85 8.75 12.19
N VAL A 115 9.38 8.81 13.44
CA VAL A 115 8.05 8.35 13.86
C VAL A 115 7.17 9.55 14.18
N THR A 116 5.98 9.58 13.60
CA THR A 116 5.01 10.64 13.88
C THR A 116 4.22 10.30 15.14
N ILE A 117 4.13 11.26 16.08
CA ILE A 117 3.25 11.19 17.22
C ILE A 117 1.97 11.95 16.87
N PHE A 118 0.84 11.26 16.87
CA PHE A 118 -0.46 11.83 16.55
C PHE A 118 -1.46 11.48 17.63
N MET A 119 -2.11 12.51 18.19
CA MET A 119 -3.02 12.37 19.33
C MET A 119 -2.38 11.59 20.51
N GLY A 120 -1.12 11.92 20.84
CA GLY A 120 -0.37 11.31 21.94
C GLY A 120 0.08 9.87 21.69
N ARG A 121 0.05 9.37 20.46
CA ARG A 121 0.43 8.01 20.11
C ARG A 121 1.40 7.99 18.93
N GLU A 122 2.42 7.14 19.03
CA GLU A 122 3.28 6.83 17.89
C GLU A 122 2.49 6.12 16.79
N ILE A 123 2.57 6.64 15.59
CA ILE A 123 1.99 6.04 14.40
C ILE A 123 3.05 5.16 13.73
N ARG A 124 2.91 3.86 13.89
CA ARG A 124 3.85 2.88 13.32
C ARG A 124 3.33 2.19 12.06
N HIS A 125 2.12 2.56 11.64
CA HIS A 125 1.43 2.02 10.46
C HIS A 125 0.88 3.16 9.61
N CYS A 126 -0.27 3.00 8.94
CA CYS A 126 -0.92 4.03 8.12
C CYS A 126 -0.06 4.52 6.93
N ALA A 127 0.97 3.79 6.49
CA ALA A 127 1.97 4.25 5.53
C ALA A 127 2.83 5.45 6.00
N TYR A 128 2.88 5.72 7.31
CA TYR A 128 3.66 6.80 7.91
C TYR A 128 5.00 6.34 8.47
N PHE A 129 5.19 5.05 8.63
CA PHE A 129 6.42 4.48 9.19
C PHE A 129 6.82 3.20 8.43
N PRO A 130 8.11 2.96 8.19
CA PRO A 130 9.28 3.78 8.51
C PRO A 130 9.41 5.02 7.61
N ALA A 131 9.87 6.17 8.19
CA ALA A 131 10.10 7.43 7.49
C ALA A 131 11.57 7.82 7.55
N TRP A 132 12.33 7.47 6.54
CA TRP A 132 13.76 7.68 6.48
C TRP A 132 14.12 9.03 5.86
N ASN A 133 14.75 9.91 6.65
CA ASN A 133 15.24 11.20 6.19
C ASN A 133 16.72 11.35 6.53
N ILE A 134 17.52 11.89 5.62
CA ILE A 134 18.90 12.26 5.95
C ILE A 134 18.83 13.51 6.81
N ARG A 135 19.33 13.43 8.04
CA ARG A 135 19.34 14.54 8.99
C ARG A 135 20.75 14.81 9.56
N LEU A 136 21.59 13.79 9.69
CA LEU A 136 22.98 13.89 10.17
C LEU A 136 23.95 13.68 9.01
N PHE A 137 24.90 14.61 8.81
CA PHE A 137 25.87 14.51 7.72
C PHE A 137 27.15 15.31 8.03
N LYS A 138 28.23 15.01 7.32
CA LYS A 138 29.48 15.75 7.39
C LYS A 138 29.30 17.15 6.77
N SER A 139 29.90 18.14 7.41
CA SER A 139 29.93 19.52 6.90
C SER A 139 30.43 19.55 5.45
N GLY A 140 29.75 20.30 4.59
CA GLY A 140 30.08 20.43 3.16
C GLY A 140 29.70 19.26 2.25
N CYS A 141 29.16 18.14 2.78
CA CYS A 141 28.84 16.96 1.99
C CYS A 141 27.38 16.84 1.58
N ALA A 142 26.49 17.71 2.03
CA ALA A 142 25.06 17.58 1.80
C ALA A 142 24.42 18.87 1.29
N ARG A 143 23.44 18.72 0.38
CA ARG A 143 22.66 19.84 -0.16
C ARG A 143 21.26 19.38 -0.53
N TYR A 144 20.27 20.24 -0.33
CA TYR A 144 18.89 19.99 -0.80
C TYR A 144 18.77 20.28 -2.30
N GLU A 145 18.04 19.42 -3.02
CA GLU A 145 17.67 19.68 -4.41
C GLU A 145 16.80 20.93 -4.48
N GLU A 146 17.04 21.82 -5.45
CA GLU A 146 16.22 23.00 -5.69
C GLU A 146 14.91 22.61 -6.39
N ARG A 147 13.93 22.20 -5.61
CA ARG A 147 12.56 21.89 -6.07
C ARG A 147 11.55 22.64 -5.22
N ASP A 148 10.45 23.04 -5.85
CA ASP A 148 9.37 23.75 -5.15
C ASP A 148 8.57 22.84 -4.20
N VAL A 149 8.56 21.54 -4.44
CA VAL A 149 7.84 20.53 -3.64
C VAL A 149 8.64 19.21 -3.60
N HIS A 150 8.67 18.57 -2.44
CA HIS A 150 9.40 17.30 -2.19
C HIS A 150 10.92 17.40 -2.37
N GLU A 151 11.53 18.13 -1.49
CA GLU A 151 12.99 18.31 -1.43
C GLU A 151 13.69 17.06 -0.91
N HIS A 152 14.58 16.51 -1.70
CA HIS A 152 15.47 15.46 -1.23
C HIS A 152 16.85 16.02 -0.91
N MET A 153 17.40 15.62 0.24
CA MET A 153 18.78 15.90 0.53
C MET A 153 19.67 14.94 -0.26
N VAL A 154 20.59 15.50 -1.02
CA VAL A 154 21.63 14.77 -1.74
C VAL A 154 22.92 14.84 -0.93
N VAL A 155 23.50 13.69 -0.62
CA VAL A 155 24.79 13.58 0.10
C VAL A 155 25.86 13.07 -0.84
N GLN A 156 26.99 13.75 -0.90
CA GLN A 156 28.17 13.32 -1.64
C GLN A 156 28.96 12.32 -0.81
N GLY A 157 28.78 11.03 -1.10
CA GLY A 157 29.46 9.94 -0.43
C GLY A 157 28.53 8.84 0.12
N PRO A 158 29.09 7.81 0.75
CA PRO A 158 28.31 6.71 1.31
C PRO A 158 27.39 7.16 2.44
N THR A 159 26.21 6.57 2.50
CA THR A 159 25.23 6.83 3.57
C THR A 159 24.91 5.56 4.35
N ALA A 160 24.40 5.70 5.58
CA ALA A 160 23.91 4.60 6.41
C ALA A 160 22.62 4.99 7.13
N HIS A 161 22.02 4.04 7.84
CA HIS A 161 20.79 4.21 8.60
C HIS A 161 21.08 4.07 10.08
N LEU A 162 20.61 5.01 10.89
CA LEU A 162 20.57 4.86 12.34
C LEU A 162 19.31 4.09 12.74
N ARG A 163 19.38 3.34 13.84
CA ARG A 163 18.31 2.39 14.23
C ARG A 163 17.25 3.04 15.11
N ASN A 164 17.65 4.00 15.92
CA ASN A 164 16.79 4.66 16.88
C ASN A 164 15.95 5.77 16.23
N LEU A 165 14.94 6.25 16.95
CA LEU A 165 13.87 7.05 16.40
C LEU A 165 14.09 8.55 16.60
N LEU A 166 13.75 9.32 15.57
CA LEU A 166 13.46 10.74 15.65
C LEU A 166 11.95 10.91 15.82
N PHE A 167 11.51 11.55 16.89
CA PHE A 167 10.09 11.84 17.14
C PHE A 167 9.69 13.10 16.36
N HIS A 168 8.50 13.07 15.77
CA HIS A 168 7.89 14.22 15.12
C HIS A 168 6.50 14.42 15.69
N GLU A 169 6.30 15.50 16.43
CA GLU A 169 5.05 15.80 17.12
C GLU A 169 4.69 17.29 16.96
N ASP A 170 3.67 17.58 16.18
CA ASP A 170 3.11 18.93 16.08
C ASP A 170 2.13 19.16 17.25
N ARG A 171 2.55 19.95 18.24
CA ARG A 171 1.81 20.22 19.49
C ARG A 171 0.76 21.32 19.35
N ARG A 172 0.65 21.95 18.18
CA ARG A 172 -0.38 22.97 17.91
C ARG A 172 -1.79 22.39 17.79
N GLY A 173 -1.92 21.07 17.84
CA GLY A 173 -3.18 20.37 17.98
C GLY A 173 -3.90 20.09 16.65
N LEU A 174 -5.10 19.49 16.79
CA LEU A 174 -5.86 18.96 15.66
C LEU A 174 -6.43 20.07 14.77
N GLU A 175 -6.81 21.21 15.34
CA GLU A 175 -7.31 22.35 14.58
C GLU A 175 -6.25 22.86 13.60
N HIS A 176 -5.02 23.05 14.08
CA HIS A 176 -3.89 23.43 13.25
C HIS A 176 -3.62 22.40 12.15
N PHE A 177 -3.65 21.11 12.49
CA PHE A 177 -3.49 20.02 11.55
C PHE A 177 -4.52 20.10 10.41
N ILE A 178 -5.80 20.31 10.75
CA ILE A 178 -6.90 20.41 9.76
C ILE A 178 -6.73 21.66 8.90
N ALA A 179 -6.45 22.82 9.48
CA ALA A 179 -6.25 24.07 8.76
C ALA A 179 -5.08 23.97 7.78
N LYS A 180 -3.97 23.40 8.23
CA LYS A 180 -2.77 23.11 7.43
C LYS A 180 -3.11 22.24 6.22
N HIS A 181 -3.80 21.10 6.41
CA HIS A 181 -4.18 20.20 5.33
C HIS A 181 -5.24 20.80 4.39
N ASN A 182 -6.15 21.62 4.92
CA ASN A 182 -7.08 22.36 4.06
C ASN A 182 -6.35 23.30 3.10
N ARG A 183 -5.34 24.06 3.60
CA ARG A 183 -4.51 24.93 2.76
C ARG A 183 -3.73 24.14 1.71
N TYR A 184 -3.11 23.02 2.12
CA TYR A 184 -2.36 22.16 1.19
C TYR A 184 -3.21 21.55 0.11
N SER A 185 -4.43 21.13 0.42
CA SER A 185 -5.35 20.60 -0.57
C SER A 185 -5.65 21.62 -1.68
N THR A 186 -5.58 22.90 -1.38
CA THR A 186 -5.74 23.98 -2.38
C THR A 186 -4.53 24.09 -3.29
N LEU A 187 -3.32 24.11 -2.69
CA LEU A 187 -2.08 24.20 -3.46
C LEU A 187 -1.91 22.98 -4.37
N GLU A 188 -2.23 21.79 -3.86
CA GLU A 188 -2.15 20.56 -4.63
C GLU A 188 -3.19 20.48 -5.74
N ALA A 189 -4.42 20.95 -5.49
CA ALA A 189 -5.44 21.06 -6.53
C ALA A 189 -5.02 22.01 -7.67
N LEU A 190 -4.38 23.13 -7.33
CA LEU A 190 -3.82 24.07 -8.30
C LEU A 190 -2.67 23.44 -9.10
N GLU A 191 -1.78 22.71 -8.44
CA GLU A 191 -0.67 22.00 -9.10
C GLU A 191 -1.21 20.98 -10.10
N ILE A 192 -2.18 20.15 -9.69
CA ILE A 192 -2.82 19.16 -10.56
C ILE A 192 -3.49 19.87 -11.75
N TYR A 193 -4.19 20.99 -11.51
CA TYR A 193 -4.86 21.75 -12.55
C TYR A 193 -3.87 22.32 -13.57
N ARG A 194 -2.76 22.93 -13.11
CA ARG A 194 -1.72 23.52 -13.97
C ARG A 194 -0.98 22.46 -14.80
N HIS A 195 -0.82 21.26 -14.26
CA HIS A 195 -0.08 20.18 -14.93
C HIS A 195 -0.93 19.20 -15.73
N ARG A 196 -2.28 19.34 -15.72
CA ARG A 196 -3.20 18.40 -16.37
C ARG A 196 -2.93 18.16 -17.87
N GLU A 197 -2.42 19.20 -18.57
CA GLU A 197 -2.17 19.17 -20.02
C GLU A 197 -0.73 18.79 -20.40
N ARG A 198 0.19 18.79 -19.43
CA ARG A 198 1.63 18.59 -19.67
C ARG A 198 2.07 17.13 -19.67
N TRP A 199 1.19 16.19 -19.31
CA TRP A 199 1.57 14.79 -19.25
C TRP A 199 1.17 14.07 -20.54
N PRO A 200 2.15 13.71 -21.40
CA PRO A 200 1.86 12.89 -22.57
C PRO A 200 1.38 11.50 -22.13
N GLY A 201 0.24 11.07 -22.67
CA GLY A 201 -0.41 9.79 -22.38
C GLY A 201 0.37 8.55 -22.82
N THR A 202 1.69 8.57 -22.86
CA THR A 202 2.52 7.49 -23.33
C THR A 202 3.09 6.67 -22.18
N TRP A 203 2.85 5.37 -22.23
CA TRP A 203 3.29 4.32 -21.32
C TRP A 203 4.82 4.15 -21.20
N ARG A 204 5.61 5.05 -21.75
CA ARG A 204 7.08 5.00 -21.80
C ARG A 204 7.75 5.10 -20.43
N PHE A 205 7.01 5.50 -19.38
CA PHE A 205 7.53 5.75 -18.02
C PHE A 205 7.32 4.61 -17.03
N ILE A 206 6.97 3.40 -17.47
CA ILE A 206 6.65 2.27 -16.57
C ILE A 206 7.86 1.84 -15.73
N ASN A 207 9.08 2.08 -16.21
CA ASN A 207 10.30 1.68 -15.51
C ASN A 207 10.78 2.68 -14.45
N ASP A 208 10.30 3.93 -14.46
CA ASP A 208 10.59 4.91 -13.42
C ASP A 208 9.46 4.93 -12.39
N ARG A 209 9.79 4.56 -11.15
CA ARG A 209 8.85 4.53 -10.02
C ARG A 209 8.27 5.92 -9.73
N THR A 210 9.10 6.96 -9.83
CA THR A 210 8.70 8.35 -9.57
C THR A 210 7.76 8.87 -10.64
N ALA A 211 8.07 8.63 -11.92
CA ALA A 211 7.22 9.00 -13.04
C ALA A 211 5.87 8.25 -13.00
N ARG A 212 5.86 6.97 -12.63
CA ARG A 212 4.64 6.18 -12.46
C ARG A 212 3.74 6.74 -11.35
N ARG A 213 4.32 7.16 -10.21
CA ARG A 213 3.56 7.80 -9.11
C ARG A 213 2.94 9.11 -9.53
N ARG A 214 3.71 9.95 -10.22
CA ARG A 214 3.23 11.22 -10.78
C ARG A 214 2.10 10.98 -11.77
N TYR A 215 2.22 10.01 -12.67
CA TYR A 215 1.17 9.64 -13.60
C TYR A 215 -0.11 9.19 -12.88
N ILE A 216 0.01 8.36 -11.86
CA ILE A 216 -1.14 7.96 -11.03
C ILE A 216 -1.76 9.19 -10.36
N LYS A 217 -0.95 10.05 -9.74
CA LYS A 217 -1.41 11.26 -9.03
C LYS A 217 -2.12 12.25 -9.96
N TYR A 218 -1.55 12.54 -11.12
CA TYR A 218 -2.05 13.61 -11.99
C TYR A 218 -3.05 13.15 -13.05
N CYS A 219 -2.99 11.89 -13.48
CA CYS A 219 -3.81 11.40 -14.58
C CYS A 219 -4.89 10.39 -14.18
N ILE A 220 -4.63 9.54 -13.18
CA ILE A 220 -5.54 8.46 -12.75
C ILE A 220 -6.39 8.90 -11.57
N ALA A 221 -5.77 9.37 -10.49
CA ALA A 221 -6.47 9.72 -9.25
C ALA A 221 -7.59 10.76 -9.47
N PRO A 222 -7.40 11.81 -10.28
CA PRO A 222 -8.48 12.76 -10.58
C PRO A 222 -9.68 12.15 -11.30
N LYS A 223 -9.51 11.01 -11.97
CA LYS A 223 -10.60 10.31 -12.72
C LYS A 223 -11.32 9.25 -11.88
N LEU A 224 -10.78 8.88 -10.72
CA LEU A 224 -11.43 7.92 -9.83
C LEU A 224 -12.70 8.54 -9.21
N ALA A 225 -13.76 7.74 -9.12
CA ALA A 225 -15.03 8.21 -8.54
C ALA A 225 -14.91 8.54 -7.04
N LEU A 226 -14.13 7.76 -6.28
CA LEU A 226 -14.01 7.85 -4.82
C LEU A 226 -12.54 7.68 -4.38
N PRO A 227 -11.60 8.59 -4.74
CA PRO A 227 -10.18 8.44 -4.41
C PRO A 227 -9.95 8.42 -2.89
N TRP A 228 -10.67 9.23 -2.14
CA TRP A 228 -10.63 9.30 -0.68
C TRP A 228 -11.00 7.97 -0.01
N PHE A 229 -11.99 7.24 -0.53
CA PHE A 229 -12.39 5.94 -0.02
C PHE A 229 -11.27 4.89 -0.23
N PHE A 230 -10.70 4.84 -1.43
CA PHE A 230 -9.58 3.94 -1.72
C PHE A 230 -8.35 4.29 -0.88
N ARG A 231 -8.10 5.58 -0.63
CA ARG A 231 -7.04 6.03 0.25
C ARG A 231 -7.25 5.54 1.68
N PHE A 232 -8.46 5.70 2.23
CA PHE A 232 -8.81 5.20 3.56
C PHE A 232 -8.62 3.69 3.67
N VAL A 233 -9.18 2.93 2.73
CA VAL A 233 -9.05 1.46 2.71
C VAL A 233 -7.59 1.04 2.65
N TYR A 234 -6.80 1.69 1.79
CA TYR A 234 -5.37 1.41 1.68
C TYR A 234 -4.63 1.67 3.00
N MET A 235 -4.78 2.86 3.58
CA MET A 235 -4.06 3.23 4.80
C MET A 235 -4.50 2.42 6.02
N TYR A 236 -5.81 2.24 6.18
CA TYR A 236 -6.36 1.62 7.39
C TYR A 236 -6.21 0.11 7.40
N PHE A 237 -6.49 -0.56 6.28
CA PHE A 237 -6.45 -2.01 6.20
C PHE A 237 -5.13 -2.55 5.65
N PHE A 238 -4.64 -2.03 4.51
CA PHE A 238 -3.45 -2.58 3.86
C PHE A 238 -2.14 -2.10 4.49
N CYS A 239 -2.09 -0.87 4.99
CA CYS A 239 -0.94 -0.34 5.72
C CYS A 239 -1.07 -0.50 7.24
N GLY A 240 -2.01 -1.33 7.71
CA GLY A 240 -2.14 -1.69 9.11
C GLY A 240 -2.60 -0.58 10.05
N GLY A 241 -3.23 0.51 9.54
CA GLY A 241 -3.69 1.63 10.37
C GLY A 241 -4.63 1.21 11.52
N ILE A 242 -5.33 0.08 11.36
CA ILE A 242 -6.14 -0.54 12.42
C ILE A 242 -5.32 -0.89 13.67
N LEU A 243 -4.03 -1.18 13.53
CA LEU A 243 -3.12 -1.53 14.63
C LEU A 243 -2.75 -0.30 15.47
N ASP A 244 -2.80 0.91 14.89
CA ASP A 244 -2.60 2.17 15.61
C ASP A 244 -3.87 2.65 16.34
N ARG A 245 -4.89 1.77 16.42
CA ARG A 245 -6.14 1.96 17.18
C ARG A 245 -6.89 3.24 16.75
N ARG A 246 -7.41 4.02 17.75
CA ARG A 246 -8.18 5.26 17.49
C ARG A 246 -7.35 6.33 16.78
N ALA A 247 -6.06 6.49 17.14
CA ALA A 247 -5.18 7.46 16.49
C ALA A 247 -4.99 7.13 15.00
N GLY A 248 -4.75 5.84 14.69
CA GLY A 248 -4.64 5.38 13.30
C GLY A 248 -5.95 5.56 12.51
N LEU A 249 -7.10 5.26 13.11
CA LEU A 249 -8.40 5.51 12.47
C LEU A 249 -8.59 6.99 12.14
N ASN A 250 -8.39 7.87 13.13
CA ASN A 250 -8.55 9.31 12.96
C ASN A 250 -7.59 9.87 11.90
N LEU A 251 -6.32 9.46 11.95
CA LEU A 251 -5.33 9.87 10.94
C LEU A 251 -5.74 9.41 9.53
N CYS A 252 -6.13 8.14 9.36
CA CYS A 252 -6.58 7.62 8.08
C CYS A 252 -7.81 8.35 7.54
N LEU A 253 -8.78 8.70 8.41
CA LEU A 253 -9.96 9.48 8.03
C LEU A 253 -9.57 10.91 7.61
N LEU A 254 -8.73 11.59 8.38
CA LEU A 254 -8.30 12.97 8.08
C LEU A 254 -7.51 13.06 6.77
N ILE A 255 -6.56 12.14 6.55
CA ILE A 255 -5.80 12.09 5.30
C ILE A 255 -6.69 11.71 4.11
N SER A 256 -7.69 10.87 4.32
CA SER A 256 -8.67 10.56 3.28
C SER A 256 -9.58 11.74 2.97
N THR A 257 -9.96 12.52 3.99
CA THR A 257 -10.71 13.77 3.82
C THR A 257 -9.87 14.83 3.07
N TYR A 258 -8.57 14.87 3.30
CA TYR A 258 -7.65 15.71 2.53
C TYR A 258 -7.70 15.38 1.03
N GLU A 259 -7.71 14.10 0.63
CA GLU A 259 -7.88 13.68 -0.77
C GLU A 259 -9.26 14.12 -1.33
N LEU A 260 -10.31 14.09 -0.51
CA LEU A 260 -11.62 14.60 -0.89
C LEU A 260 -11.58 16.12 -1.16
N PHE A 261 -10.88 16.89 -0.30
CA PHE A 261 -10.73 18.34 -0.48
C PHE A 261 -9.96 18.65 -1.76
N ILE A 262 -8.86 17.96 -2.05
CA ILE A 262 -8.12 18.12 -3.31
C ILE A 262 -9.06 17.91 -4.49
N ARG A 263 -9.86 16.84 -4.46
CA ARG A 263 -10.78 16.52 -5.55
C ARG A 263 -11.88 17.57 -5.73
N ALA A 264 -12.48 18.02 -4.63
CA ALA A 264 -13.54 19.03 -4.68
C ALA A 264 -13.00 20.35 -5.26
N LYS A 265 -11.84 20.82 -4.77
CA LYS A 265 -11.20 22.05 -5.22
C LYS A 265 -10.70 21.95 -6.68
N TYR A 266 -10.17 20.81 -7.08
CA TYR A 266 -9.81 20.55 -8.47
C TYR A 266 -11.02 20.65 -9.41
N ASN A 267 -12.16 20.03 -9.03
CA ASN A 267 -13.39 20.10 -9.82
C ASN A 267 -13.92 21.55 -9.91
N GLU A 268 -13.78 22.33 -8.84
CA GLU A 268 -14.12 23.75 -8.83
C GLU A 268 -13.24 24.53 -9.81
N LEU A 269 -11.91 24.33 -9.79
CA LEU A 269 -10.98 24.95 -10.73
C LEU A 269 -11.30 24.59 -12.19
N VAL A 270 -11.63 23.33 -12.46
CA VAL A 270 -12.05 22.92 -13.82
C VAL A 270 -13.33 23.64 -14.25
N ARG A 271 -14.34 23.74 -13.36
CA ARG A 271 -15.61 24.40 -13.65
C ARG A 271 -15.46 25.91 -13.86
N THR A 272 -14.57 26.55 -13.11
CA THR A 272 -14.35 28.02 -13.16
C THR A 272 -13.30 28.45 -14.19
N GLY A 273 -12.76 27.50 -14.97
CA GLY A 273 -11.71 27.79 -15.96
C GLY A 273 -10.40 28.25 -15.33
N GLY A 274 -10.10 27.78 -14.10
CA GLY A 274 -8.86 28.12 -13.39
C GLY A 274 -8.89 29.46 -12.65
N ARG A 275 -10.06 30.07 -12.47
CA ARG A 275 -10.19 31.25 -11.62
C ARG A 275 -9.89 30.85 -10.18
N GLU A 276 -8.79 31.35 -9.64
CA GLU A 276 -8.42 31.14 -8.24
C GLU A 276 -9.49 31.79 -7.33
N PRO A 277 -9.99 31.08 -6.32
CA PRO A 277 -10.89 31.65 -5.32
C PRO A 277 -10.26 32.90 -4.68
N MET A 278 -11.05 33.96 -4.46
CA MET A 278 -10.53 35.27 -3.97
C MET A 278 -9.71 35.17 -2.68
N GLY A 279 -9.96 34.17 -1.82
CA GLY A 279 -9.21 33.94 -0.57
C GLY A 279 -7.75 33.47 -0.75
N ILE A 280 -7.35 33.07 -1.96
CA ILE A 280 -5.99 32.54 -2.21
C ILE A 280 -5.04 33.65 -2.66
N ARG A 281 -5.53 34.72 -3.27
CA ARG A 281 -4.69 35.83 -3.72
C ARG A 281 -3.90 36.52 -2.60
N GLY A 282 -4.36 36.43 -1.36
CA GLY A 282 -3.66 36.92 -0.16
C GLY A 282 -2.71 35.90 0.50
N LEU A 283 -2.92 34.59 0.32
CA LEU A 283 -2.15 33.54 1.00
C LEU A 283 -0.75 33.30 0.42
N ALA A 284 -0.54 33.59 -0.86
CA ALA A 284 0.76 33.45 -1.50
C ALA A 284 1.74 34.58 -1.15
N VAL A 285 1.25 35.71 -0.62
CA VAL A 285 2.05 36.92 -0.38
C VAL A 285 2.07 37.31 1.11
N ALA A 286 1.05 36.99 1.90
CA ALA A 286 0.89 37.48 3.27
C ALA A 286 1.44 36.58 4.39
N GLU A 287 1.71 35.32 4.12
CA GLU A 287 2.28 34.40 5.09
C GLU A 287 3.56 33.78 4.56
N GLY A 288 4.71 34.19 5.10
CA GLY A 288 5.98 33.49 5.04
C GLY A 288 5.93 32.10 5.69
N GLY A 289 4.75 31.48 5.75
CA GLY A 289 4.50 30.15 6.21
C GLY A 289 4.76 29.16 5.09
N GLY A 290 5.89 28.53 5.14
CA GLY A 290 6.30 27.51 4.20
C GLY A 290 5.29 26.38 4.05
N ILE A 291 5.33 25.76 2.90
CA ILE A 291 4.70 24.46 2.68
C ILE A 291 5.33 23.48 3.67
N PRO A 292 4.63 22.94 4.68
CA PRO A 292 5.21 21.97 5.57
C PRO A 292 5.60 20.72 4.77
N GLN A 293 6.61 20.05 5.29
CA GLN A 293 7.02 18.75 4.76
C GLN A 293 5.82 17.82 4.79
N ASP A 294 5.38 17.38 3.61
CA ASP A 294 4.44 16.30 3.52
C ASP A 294 4.96 15.12 4.32
N PRO A 295 4.09 14.39 5.02
CA PRO A 295 4.45 13.06 5.45
C PRO A 295 4.93 12.33 4.19
N VAL A 296 6.20 12.00 4.18
CA VAL A 296 6.79 11.18 3.11
C VAL A 296 5.95 9.91 3.06
N ILE A 297 5.10 9.81 2.04
CA ILE A 297 4.40 8.57 1.75
C ILE A 297 5.48 7.63 1.24
N LEU A 298 6.08 6.94 2.19
CA LEU A 298 7.05 5.92 1.89
C LEU A 298 6.30 4.78 1.20
N GLU A 299 6.88 4.35 0.10
CA GLU A 299 6.50 3.06 -0.46
C GLU A 299 6.62 2.01 0.65
N PRO A 300 5.64 1.13 0.80
CA PRO A 300 5.91 -0.11 1.47
C PRO A 300 7.06 -0.75 0.67
N ARG A 301 8.25 -0.82 1.28
CA ARG A 301 9.28 -1.71 0.76
C ARG A 301 8.63 -3.08 0.68
N PRO A 302 8.86 -3.86 -0.39
CA PRO A 302 8.54 -5.26 -0.33
C PRO A 302 9.15 -5.77 0.98
N HIS A 303 8.32 -6.40 1.82
CA HIS A 303 8.83 -7.11 2.97
C HIS A 303 9.96 -7.99 2.48
N ILE A 304 11.19 -7.66 2.83
CA ILE A 304 12.26 -8.64 2.84
C ILE A 304 11.85 -9.57 3.96
N VAL A 305 11.07 -10.57 3.60
CA VAL A 305 10.91 -11.75 4.41
C VAL A 305 12.34 -12.25 4.58
N ALA A 306 12.84 -12.23 5.80
CA ALA A 306 14.09 -12.88 6.09
C ALA A 306 13.98 -14.30 5.52
N PRO A 307 14.97 -14.79 4.77
CA PRO A 307 14.92 -16.13 4.21
C PRO A 307 14.59 -17.09 5.36
N PRO A 308 13.63 -18.00 5.17
CA PRO A 308 13.31 -18.99 6.18
C PRO A 308 14.62 -19.68 6.56
N ARG A 309 14.86 -19.87 7.86
CA ARG A 309 15.99 -20.68 8.31
C ARG A 309 15.92 -22.01 7.57
N PRO A 310 17.04 -22.48 7.00
CA PRO A 310 17.06 -23.78 6.36
C PRO A 310 16.53 -24.81 7.37
N PRO A 311 15.63 -25.70 6.96
CA PRO A 311 15.16 -26.76 7.82
C PRO A 311 16.36 -27.57 8.30
N ALA A 312 16.31 -28.00 9.54
CA ALA A 312 17.31 -28.91 10.09
C ALA A 312 17.44 -30.14 9.17
N PRO A 313 18.66 -30.67 8.95
CA PRO A 313 18.87 -31.76 8.04
C PRO A 313 18.03 -32.97 8.50
N ALA A 314 17.18 -33.43 7.58
CA ALA A 314 16.43 -34.69 7.78
C ALA A 314 17.40 -35.85 7.94
N PRO A 315 17.08 -36.84 8.76
CA PRO A 315 17.95 -38.02 8.93
C PRO A 315 18.14 -38.73 7.59
N ALA A 316 19.37 -39.12 7.34
CA ALA A 316 19.82 -39.74 6.10
C ALA A 316 18.99 -41.01 5.81
N VAL A 317 18.21 -40.96 4.73
CA VAL A 317 17.57 -42.14 4.14
C VAL A 317 18.63 -42.87 3.31
N ARG A 318 18.89 -44.13 3.65
CA ARG A 318 19.81 -45.02 2.90
C ARG A 318 19.30 -45.17 1.46
N PRO A 319 20.17 -45.09 0.44
CA PRO A 319 19.76 -45.26 -0.94
C PRO A 319 19.41 -46.74 -1.23
N ILE A 320 18.22 -46.95 -1.78
CA ILE A 320 17.86 -48.19 -2.43
C ILE A 320 18.53 -48.17 -3.81
N ALA A 321 19.41 -49.14 -4.03
CA ALA A 321 20.05 -49.36 -5.30
C ALA A 321 19.02 -49.78 -6.36
N THR A 322 18.87 -49.03 -7.42
CA THR A 322 18.29 -49.49 -8.69
C THR A 322 19.26 -49.22 -9.81
N GLU A 323 19.74 -50.29 -10.38
CA GLU A 323 20.58 -50.34 -11.55
C GLU A 323 19.85 -49.81 -12.80
N SER A 324 20.67 -49.12 -13.57
CA SER A 324 20.65 -48.95 -15.04
C SER A 324 19.35 -48.59 -15.77
N VAL A 325 19.26 -47.35 -16.18
CA VAL A 325 19.16 -46.96 -17.62
C VAL A 325 19.72 -45.52 -17.79
N ARG A 326 21.00 -45.43 -18.05
CA ARG A 326 21.58 -44.19 -18.65
C ARG A 326 21.25 -44.14 -20.12
N LYS A 327 20.25 -43.34 -20.50
CA LYS A 327 20.21 -42.74 -21.83
C LYS A 327 20.39 -41.23 -21.62
N SER A 328 21.48 -40.73 -22.20
CA SER A 328 21.85 -39.33 -22.25
C SER A 328 20.74 -38.52 -22.94
N VAL A 329 20.02 -37.76 -22.20
CA VAL A 329 19.17 -36.68 -22.70
C VAL A 329 19.77 -35.36 -22.21
N SER A 330 20.35 -34.61 -23.14
CA SER A 330 20.76 -33.22 -22.87
C SER A 330 19.57 -32.44 -22.40
N PRO A 331 19.66 -31.67 -21.29
CA PRO A 331 18.57 -30.85 -20.81
C PRO A 331 18.47 -29.56 -21.63
N THR A 332 17.86 -29.63 -22.81
CA THR A 332 17.30 -28.43 -23.40
C THR A 332 15.99 -28.13 -22.70
N HIS A 333 16.03 -27.23 -21.73
CA HIS A 333 14.81 -26.68 -21.13
C HIS A 333 13.95 -26.11 -22.26
N PRO A 334 12.72 -26.63 -22.51
CA PRO A 334 11.82 -26.00 -23.46
C PRO A 334 11.50 -24.59 -22.94
N ARG A 335 11.85 -23.58 -23.71
CA ARG A 335 11.42 -22.20 -23.44
C ARG A 335 9.90 -22.22 -23.23
N ARG A 336 9.45 -21.92 -22.01
CA ARG A 336 8.03 -21.77 -21.70
C ARG A 336 7.44 -20.78 -22.71
N ASN A 337 6.54 -21.26 -23.56
CA ASN A 337 5.88 -20.39 -24.52
C ASN A 337 4.85 -19.55 -23.75
N ILE A 338 5.24 -18.31 -23.41
CA ILE A 338 4.43 -17.34 -22.65
C ILE A 338 3.28 -16.77 -23.51
N ASP A 339 3.27 -17.07 -24.82
CA ASP A 339 2.40 -16.38 -25.77
C ASP A 339 0.93 -16.85 -25.83
N ALA A 340 0.60 -18.04 -25.34
CA ALA A 340 -0.78 -18.54 -25.43
C ALA A 340 -1.72 -18.05 -24.32
N SER A 341 -1.24 -17.29 -23.33
CA SER A 341 -2.03 -16.80 -22.19
C SER A 341 -1.99 -15.28 -22.00
N ARG A 342 -1.58 -14.51 -22.98
CA ARG A 342 -1.58 -13.04 -22.87
C ARG A 342 -3.02 -12.53 -22.76
N ARG A 343 -3.46 -12.33 -21.52
CA ARG A 343 -4.67 -11.55 -21.22
C ARG A 343 -4.45 -10.11 -21.67
N LYS A 344 -5.52 -9.49 -22.19
CA LYS A 344 -5.47 -8.05 -22.52
C LYS A 344 -5.09 -7.25 -21.27
N PRO A 345 -4.35 -6.14 -21.38
CA PRO A 345 -3.91 -5.33 -20.23
C PRO A 345 -5.07 -4.94 -19.29
N MET A 346 -6.25 -4.65 -19.85
CA MET A 346 -7.46 -4.33 -19.10
C MET A 346 -7.97 -5.50 -18.23
N GLU A 347 -7.85 -6.74 -18.71
CA GLU A 347 -8.22 -7.94 -17.95
C GLU A 347 -7.26 -8.17 -16.77
N TYR A 348 -5.96 -7.89 -16.95
CA TYR A 348 -4.99 -7.94 -15.86
C TYR A 348 -5.32 -6.92 -14.77
N LEU A 349 -5.66 -5.68 -15.16
CA LEU A 349 -6.07 -4.65 -14.21
C LEU A 349 -7.33 -5.07 -13.46
N LYS A 350 -8.35 -5.53 -14.18
CA LYS A 350 -9.62 -6.00 -13.59
C LYS A 350 -9.40 -7.17 -12.61
N LEU A 351 -8.55 -8.13 -12.97
CA LEU A 351 -8.21 -9.26 -12.11
C LEU A 351 -7.44 -8.84 -10.86
N THR A 352 -6.49 -7.91 -11.00
CA THR A 352 -5.74 -7.37 -9.87
C THR A 352 -6.66 -6.61 -8.91
N LEU A 353 -7.55 -5.77 -9.42
CA LEU A 353 -8.56 -5.09 -8.61
C LEU A 353 -9.49 -6.09 -7.91
N TRP A 354 -9.94 -7.13 -8.62
CA TRP A 354 -10.75 -8.17 -7.99
C TRP A 354 -10.00 -8.89 -6.88
N LYS A 355 -8.73 -9.26 -7.06
CA LYS A 355 -7.92 -9.90 -6.01
C LYS A 355 -7.82 -9.02 -4.76
N ILE A 356 -7.63 -7.72 -4.94
CA ILE A 356 -7.64 -6.76 -3.82
C ILE A 356 -9.01 -6.74 -3.13
N VAL A 357 -10.09 -6.55 -3.87
CA VAL A 357 -11.44 -6.51 -3.32
C VAL A 357 -11.82 -7.83 -2.64
N ARG A 358 -11.46 -8.96 -3.24
CA ARG A 358 -11.71 -10.29 -2.68
C ARG A 358 -11.03 -10.50 -1.33
N THR A 359 -9.77 -10.12 -1.21
CA THR A 359 -9.00 -10.31 0.03
C THR A 359 -9.35 -9.31 1.13
N SER A 360 -9.83 -8.13 0.77
CA SER A 360 -10.21 -7.07 1.70
C SER A 360 -11.72 -7.01 1.94
N LEU A 361 -12.48 -6.42 1.02
CA LEU A 361 -13.89 -6.09 1.21
C LEU A 361 -14.83 -7.32 1.23
N PHE A 362 -14.48 -8.35 0.44
CA PHE A 362 -15.29 -9.57 0.39
C PHE A 362 -15.02 -10.47 1.60
N ARG A 363 -13.74 -10.80 1.86
CA ARG A 363 -13.33 -11.73 2.92
C ARG A 363 -13.52 -11.19 4.33
N THR A 364 -13.37 -9.89 4.55
CA THR A 364 -13.53 -9.24 5.86
C THR A 364 -14.96 -8.84 6.18
N SER A 365 -15.91 -9.04 5.25
CA SER A 365 -17.32 -8.73 5.49
C SER A 365 -17.92 -9.59 6.61
N PHE A 366 -18.92 -9.04 7.33
CA PHE A 366 -19.64 -9.82 8.34
C PHE A 366 -20.37 -11.01 7.72
N GLN A 367 -20.55 -12.08 8.53
CA GLN A 367 -21.10 -13.36 8.05
C GLN A 367 -22.42 -13.19 7.28
N ASN A 368 -23.34 -12.37 7.75
CA ASN A 368 -24.67 -12.19 7.18
C ASN A 368 -24.75 -11.17 6.04
N CYS A 369 -23.63 -10.55 5.63
CA CYS A 369 -23.60 -9.57 4.54
C CYS A 369 -23.60 -10.22 3.16
N TYR A 370 -24.54 -11.14 2.88
CA TYR A 370 -24.64 -11.80 1.58
C TYR A 370 -24.94 -10.82 0.44
N GLY A 371 -25.80 -9.83 0.67
CA GLY A 371 -26.11 -8.77 -0.31
C GLY A 371 -24.88 -7.97 -0.74
N TRP A 372 -24.02 -7.63 0.22
CA TRP A 372 -22.75 -6.96 -0.04
C TRP A 372 -21.85 -7.79 -0.96
N ARG A 373 -21.69 -9.06 -0.69
CA ARG A 373 -20.86 -9.97 -1.48
C ARG A 373 -21.43 -10.19 -2.88
N ARG A 374 -22.76 -10.29 -3.03
CA ARG A 374 -23.44 -10.30 -4.34
C ARG A 374 -23.09 -9.05 -5.13
N MET A 375 -23.28 -7.87 -4.52
CA MET A 375 -23.00 -6.58 -5.17
C MET A 375 -21.54 -6.51 -5.65
N LEU A 376 -20.58 -6.91 -4.83
CA LEU A 376 -19.15 -6.93 -5.21
C LEU A 376 -18.91 -7.84 -6.41
N LEU A 377 -19.44 -9.06 -6.42
CA LEU A 377 -19.28 -9.99 -7.55
C LEU A 377 -19.94 -9.46 -8.84
N GLN A 378 -21.13 -8.86 -8.74
CA GLN A 378 -21.83 -8.25 -9.87
C GLN A 378 -21.06 -7.05 -10.43
N LEU A 379 -20.48 -6.21 -9.57
CA LEU A 379 -19.64 -5.08 -9.99
C LEU A 379 -18.44 -5.55 -10.83
N PHE A 380 -17.92 -6.75 -10.54
CA PHE A 380 -16.85 -7.36 -11.30
C PHE A 380 -17.35 -8.24 -12.46
N GLY A 381 -18.65 -8.26 -12.73
CA GLY A 381 -19.24 -8.85 -13.93
C GLY A 381 -19.77 -10.28 -13.76
N ALA A 382 -19.93 -10.79 -12.54
CA ALA A 382 -20.66 -12.02 -12.31
C ALA A 382 -22.17 -11.81 -12.56
N LYS A 383 -22.83 -12.80 -13.14
CA LYS A 383 -24.27 -12.80 -13.28
C LYS A 383 -24.86 -13.60 -12.12
N LEU A 384 -25.59 -12.95 -11.24
CA LEU A 384 -26.15 -13.57 -10.03
C LEU A 384 -27.65 -13.35 -9.97
N GLY A 385 -28.38 -14.42 -9.66
CA GLY A 385 -29.81 -14.41 -9.37
C GLY A 385 -30.13 -13.82 -8.00
N ARG A 386 -31.41 -13.92 -7.63
CA ARG A 386 -31.91 -13.47 -6.34
C ARG A 386 -31.55 -14.46 -5.24
N GLU A 387 -31.46 -13.97 -3.99
CA GLU A 387 -31.22 -14.77 -2.77
C GLU A 387 -30.00 -15.71 -2.80
N VAL A 388 -28.97 -15.38 -3.59
CA VAL A 388 -27.70 -16.13 -3.61
C VAL A 388 -26.95 -15.87 -2.30
N ARG A 389 -26.59 -16.91 -1.58
CA ARG A 389 -25.84 -16.86 -0.31
C ARG A 389 -24.42 -17.37 -0.52
N ILE A 390 -23.44 -16.49 -0.42
CA ILE A 390 -22.02 -16.84 -0.61
C ILE A 390 -21.27 -16.54 0.68
N TRP A 391 -20.57 -17.52 1.22
CA TRP A 391 -19.77 -17.35 2.42
C TRP A 391 -18.56 -16.46 2.14
N ARG A 392 -18.11 -15.72 3.17
CA ARG A 392 -16.99 -14.76 3.05
C ARG A 392 -15.65 -15.42 2.70
N THR A 393 -15.50 -16.69 3.03
CA THR A 393 -14.30 -17.48 2.78
C THR A 393 -14.31 -18.18 1.42
N ALA A 394 -15.47 -18.20 0.72
CA ALA A 394 -15.57 -18.78 -0.60
C ALA A 394 -14.65 -18.03 -1.59
N LEU A 395 -13.95 -18.78 -2.44
CA LEU A 395 -13.01 -18.25 -3.41
C LEU A 395 -13.64 -18.27 -4.80
N VAL A 396 -13.90 -17.09 -5.36
CA VAL A 396 -14.28 -16.93 -6.78
C VAL A 396 -13.08 -16.34 -7.52
N GLU A 397 -12.49 -17.09 -8.45
CA GLU A 397 -11.22 -16.66 -9.08
C GLU A 397 -11.47 -15.57 -10.13
N ILE A 398 -12.43 -15.75 -11.03
CA ILE A 398 -12.78 -14.79 -12.09
C ILE A 398 -14.30 -14.56 -12.09
N PRO A 399 -14.80 -13.48 -11.49
CA PRO A 399 -16.24 -13.23 -11.37
C PRO A 399 -16.98 -13.18 -12.70
N TRP A 400 -16.43 -12.55 -13.71
CA TRP A 400 -17.10 -12.41 -15.03
C TRP A 400 -17.22 -13.71 -15.84
N ASN A 401 -16.67 -14.80 -15.35
CA ASN A 401 -16.86 -16.14 -15.89
C ASN A 401 -17.88 -16.97 -15.10
N VAL A 402 -18.62 -16.34 -14.17
CA VAL A 402 -19.54 -17.05 -13.28
C VAL A 402 -20.98 -16.57 -13.49
N GLU A 403 -21.87 -17.54 -13.70
CA GLU A 403 -23.34 -17.34 -13.76
C GLU A 403 -23.99 -18.22 -12.70
N ILE A 404 -24.78 -17.64 -11.80
CA ILE A 404 -25.41 -18.33 -10.67
C ILE A 404 -26.89 -17.99 -10.66
N GLY A 405 -27.75 -19.02 -10.62
CA GLY A 405 -29.19 -18.90 -10.54
C GLY A 405 -29.71 -18.43 -9.18
N ASP A 406 -31.02 -18.36 -9.03
CA ASP A 406 -31.68 -17.94 -7.81
C ASP A 406 -31.51 -18.96 -6.67
N ASN A 407 -31.50 -18.52 -5.42
CA ASN A 407 -31.47 -19.34 -4.20
C ASN A 407 -30.28 -20.29 -4.06
N VAL A 408 -29.16 -20.00 -4.72
CA VAL A 408 -27.94 -20.81 -4.64
C VAL A 408 -27.19 -20.51 -3.34
N VAL A 409 -26.64 -21.57 -2.74
CA VAL A 409 -25.79 -21.49 -1.54
C VAL A 409 -24.37 -21.94 -1.88
N ILE A 410 -23.37 -21.11 -1.56
CA ILE A 410 -21.94 -21.44 -1.70
C ILE A 410 -21.30 -21.35 -0.32
N GLY A 411 -20.88 -22.49 0.21
CA GLY A 411 -20.39 -22.67 1.57
C GLY A 411 -18.96 -22.17 1.83
N ASP A 412 -18.54 -22.35 3.07
CA ASP A 412 -17.22 -21.94 3.55
C ASP A 412 -16.08 -22.59 2.75
N TYR A 413 -15.09 -21.80 2.37
CA TYR A 413 -13.90 -22.27 1.65
C TYR A 413 -14.18 -23.01 0.32
N ALA A 414 -15.40 -22.95 -0.21
CA ALA A 414 -15.69 -23.47 -1.53
C ALA A 414 -14.88 -22.72 -2.59
N ILE A 415 -14.33 -23.44 -3.57
CA ILE A 415 -13.44 -22.90 -4.61
C ILE A 415 -14.17 -22.92 -5.95
N ILE A 416 -14.51 -21.75 -6.47
CA ILE A 416 -15.05 -21.57 -7.81
C ILE A 416 -13.89 -21.10 -8.70
N TYR A 417 -13.10 -22.09 -9.18
CA TYR A 417 -11.92 -21.83 -10.01
C TYR A 417 -12.33 -21.59 -11.47
N SER A 418 -12.88 -20.42 -11.72
CA SER A 418 -13.58 -20.00 -12.94
C SER A 418 -12.63 -19.50 -14.05
N LEU A 419 -11.57 -20.21 -14.38
CA LEU A 419 -10.75 -19.90 -15.57
C LEU A 419 -11.57 -20.06 -16.85
N GLY A 420 -12.37 -21.11 -16.96
CA GLY A 420 -13.47 -21.27 -17.90
C GLY A 420 -14.79 -20.79 -17.31
N LYS A 421 -15.86 -20.81 -18.11
CA LYS A 421 -17.20 -20.45 -17.65
C LYS A 421 -17.72 -21.48 -16.63
N ILE A 422 -18.32 -21.02 -15.53
CA ILE A 422 -19.04 -21.87 -14.58
C ILE A 422 -20.45 -21.35 -14.46
N THR A 423 -21.41 -22.24 -14.75
CA THR A 423 -22.86 -21.98 -14.61
C THR A 423 -23.41 -22.85 -13.48
N ILE A 424 -24.15 -22.25 -12.55
CA ILE A 424 -24.79 -22.95 -11.42
C ILE A 424 -26.27 -22.65 -11.47
N GLY A 425 -27.09 -23.68 -11.60
CA GLY A 425 -28.54 -23.63 -11.70
C GLY A 425 -29.21 -23.19 -10.38
N ARG A 426 -30.50 -22.91 -10.48
CA ARG A 426 -31.35 -22.46 -9.36
C ARG A 426 -31.35 -23.47 -8.21
N ALA A 427 -31.38 -22.97 -6.97
CA ALA A 427 -31.49 -23.75 -5.73
C ALA A 427 -30.34 -24.80 -5.52
N ALA A 428 -29.26 -24.71 -6.27
CA ALA A 428 -28.11 -25.58 -6.08
C ALA A 428 -27.34 -25.24 -4.78
N THR A 429 -26.76 -26.26 -4.15
CA THR A 429 -25.95 -26.10 -2.95
C THR A 429 -24.55 -26.61 -3.20
N ILE A 430 -23.55 -25.72 -3.08
CA ILE A 430 -22.12 -26.02 -3.12
C ILE A 430 -21.61 -25.97 -1.67
N SER A 431 -21.35 -27.13 -1.08
CA SER A 431 -20.95 -27.22 0.31
C SER A 431 -19.51 -26.73 0.55
N GLN A 432 -19.13 -26.68 1.82
CA GLN A 432 -17.80 -26.24 2.24
C GLN A 432 -16.69 -27.07 1.60
N TYR A 433 -15.59 -26.39 1.26
CA TYR A 433 -14.40 -26.97 0.61
C TYR A 433 -14.63 -27.60 -0.78
N ALA A 434 -15.85 -27.65 -1.30
CA ALA A 434 -16.10 -28.15 -2.64
C ALA A 434 -15.35 -27.34 -3.68
N HIS A 435 -14.77 -27.99 -4.69
CA HIS A 435 -13.91 -27.36 -5.68
C HIS A 435 -14.43 -27.59 -7.10
N LEU A 436 -14.93 -26.54 -7.75
CA LEU A 436 -15.32 -26.50 -9.15
C LEU A 436 -14.14 -25.97 -9.97
N CYS A 437 -13.46 -26.82 -10.74
CA CYS A 437 -12.21 -26.50 -11.43
C CYS A 437 -12.41 -26.40 -12.94
N ALA A 438 -12.79 -25.21 -13.46
CA ALA A 438 -12.97 -24.96 -14.89
C ALA A 438 -11.65 -24.58 -15.59
N GLY A 439 -10.59 -25.35 -15.36
CA GLY A 439 -9.30 -25.15 -15.98
C GLY A 439 -8.40 -26.36 -15.92
N THR A 440 -7.75 -26.68 -17.01
CA THR A 440 -6.78 -27.79 -17.12
C THR A 440 -5.69 -27.44 -18.13
N ARG A 441 -4.78 -28.36 -18.36
CA ARG A 441 -3.75 -28.22 -19.42
C ARG A 441 -3.78 -29.41 -20.34
N ASP A 442 -3.50 -29.15 -21.61
CA ASP A 442 -3.30 -30.23 -22.57
C ASP A 442 -1.91 -30.83 -22.33
N TYR A 443 -1.88 -31.96 -21.65
CA TYR A 443 -0.66 -32.70 -21.36
C TYR A 443 -0.16 -33.53 -22.53
N THR A 444 -0.94 -33.66 -23.62
CA THR A 444 -0.56 -34.41 -24.81
C THR A 444 0.42 -33.66 -25.72
N THR A 445 0.48 -32.35 -25.54
CA THR A 445 1.37 -31.47 -26.32
C THR A 445 2.55 -30.99 -25.49
N ARG A 446 3.74 -30.87 -26.12
CA ARG A 446 4.94 -30.32 -25.46
C ARG A 446 4.76 -28.85 -24.98
N ARG A 447 3.86 -28.10 -25.60
CA ARG A 447 3.56 -26.70 -25.27
C ARG A 447 2.72 -26.56 -24.01
N PHE A 448 2.06 -27.61 -23.56
CA PHE A 448 1.24 -27.68 -22.36
C PHE A 448 0.24 -26.51 -22.24
N PRO A 449 -0.57 -26.20 -23.29
CA PRO A 449 -1.44 -25.05 -23.30
C PRO A 449 -2.53 -25.14 -22.23
N LEU A 450 -2.98 -23.99 -21.73
CA LEU A 450 -4.07 -23.90 -20.77
C LEU A 450 -5.42 -24.08 -21.51
N LEU A 451 -6.19 -25.08 -21.09
CA LEU A 451 -7.56 -25.31 -21.53
C LEU A 451 -8.53 -24.77 -20.49
N LYS A 452 -9.68 -24.28 -20.94
CA LYS A 452 -10.70 -23.63 -20.09
C LYS A 452 -12.10 -24.21 -20.39
N PRO A 453 -12.30 -25.52 -20.27
CA PRO A 453 -13.60 -26.10 -20.53
C PRO A 453 -14.62 -25.63 -19.47
N PRO A 454 -15.88 -25.38 -19.87
CA PRO A 454 -16.89 -24.88 -18.94
C PRO A 454 -17.36 -25.98 -17.99
N ILE A 455 -17.89 -25.58 -16.82
CA ILE A 455 -18.61 -26.47 -15.90
C ILE A 455 -20.06 -26.01 -15.86
N VAL A 456 -20.98 -26.97 -15.89
CA VAL A 456 -22.42 -26.72 -15.76
C VAL A 456 -22.95 -27.54 -14.58
N ILE A 457 -23.51 -26.86 -13.60
CA ILE A 457 -24.22 -27.44 -12.47
C ILE A 457 -25.70 -27.14 -12.68
N GLY A 458 -26.53 -28.15 -12.73
CA GLY A 458 -27.98 -28.05 -12.93
C GLY A 458 -28.72 -27.45 -11.74
N GLU A 459 -30.05 -27.44 -11.83
CA GLU A 459 -30.93 -26.95 -10.78
C GLU A 459 -31.03 -27.97 -9.63
N GLU A 460 -31.18 -27.48 -8.39
CA GLU A 460 -31.37 -28.30 -7.18
C GLU A 460 -30.26 -29.36 -6.93
N VAL A 461 -29.10 -29.16 -7.53
CA VAL A 461 -27.96 -30.04 -7.36
C VAL A 461 -27.34 -29.81 -5.98
N TRP A 462 -26.93 -30.88 -5.34
CA TRP A 462 -26.11 -30.81 -4.13
C TRP A 462 -24.69 -31.34 -4.39
N ILE A 463 -23.71 -30.44 -4.35
CA ILE A 463 -22.28 -30.77 -4.30
C ILE A 463 -21.86 -30.79 -2.83
N ALA A 464 -21.64 -31.97 -2.28
CA ALA A 464 -21.33 -32.12 -0.86
C ALA A 464 -19.87 -31.69 -0.53
N ALA A 465 -19.56 -31.73 0.76
CA ALA A 465 -18.29 -31.20 1.28
C ALA A 465 -17.05 -31.84 0.63
N ASP A 466 -16.06 -31.01 0.30
CA ASP A 466 -14.75 -31.42 -0.24
C ASP A 466 -14.85 -32.24 -1.56
N ALA A 467 -15.96 -32.13 -2.29
CA ALA A 467 -16.11 -32.78 -3.58
C ALA A 467 -15.40 -31.96 -4.67
N PHE A 468 -14.80 -32.67 -5.63
CA PHE A 468 -14.10 -32.07 -6.77
C PHE A 468 -14.89 -32.29 -8.05
N ILE A 469 -15.20 -31.21 -8.78
CA ILE A 469 -15.79 -31.22 -10.11
C ILE A 469 -14.72 -30.81 -11.11
N GLY A 470 -14.41 -31.73 -12.01
CA GLY A 470 -13.35 -31.55 -13.03
C GLY A 470 -13.78 -30.65 -14.18
N PRO A 471 -12.79 -30.25 -15.02
CA PRO A 471 -13.02 -29.38 -16.17
C PRO A 471 -13.91 -30.04 -17.21
N GLY A 472 -14.89 -29.30 -17.72
CA GLY A 472 -15.80 -29.75 -18.78
C GLY A 472 -16.98 -30.59 -18.30
N VAL A 473 -17.14 -30.80 -17.00
CA VAL A 473 -18.19 -31.64 -16.44
C VAL A 473 -19.53 -30.93 -16.37
N THR A 474 -20.58 -31.64 -16.77
CA THR A 474 -21.98 -31.27 -16.54
C THR A 474 -22.58 -32.16 -15.47
N VAL A 475 -23.18 -31.55 -14.42
CA VAL A 475 -23.96 -32.24 -13.39
C VAL A 475 -25.42 -31.89 -13.61
N GLY A 476 -26.23 -32.88 -13.97
CA GLY A 476 -27.65 -32.73 -14.27
C GLY A 476 -28.48 -32.34 -13.07
N ASP A 477 -29.71 -31.89 -13.33
CA ASP A 477 -30.63 -31.38 -12.30
C ASP A 477 -30.88 -32.40 -11.20
N ARG A 478 -31.06 -31.93 -9.97
CA ARG A 478 -31.35 -32.71 -8.77
C ARG A 478 -30.31 -33.81 -8.45
N ALA A 479 -29.20 -33.85 -9.15
CA ALA A 479 -28.11 -34.79 -8.82
C ALA A 479 -27.45 -34.47 -7.49
N VAL A 480 -26.88 -35.47 -6.87
CA VAL A 480 -26.12 -35.34 -5.63
C VAL A 480 -24.71 -35.87 -5.85
N VAL A 481 -23.73 -35.05 -5.60
CA VAL A 481 -22.32 -35.44 -5.56
C VAL A 481 -21.92 -35.58 -4.09
N GLY A 482 -21.63 -36.80 -3.66
CA GLY A 482 -21.27 -37.12 -2.28
C GLY A 482 -19.96 -36.46 -1.85
N ALA A 483 -19.77 -36.38 -0.53
CA ALA A 483 -18.56 -35.78 0.04
C ALA A 483 -17.29 -36.47 -0.45
N ARG A 484 -16.25 -35.66 -0.76
CA ARG A 484 -14.96 -36.09 -1.30
C ARG A 484 -15.02 -36.88 -2.60
N ALA A 485 -16.13 -36.85 -3.32
CA ALA A 485 -16.22 -37.47 -4.64
C ALA A 485 -15.42 -36.67 -5.67
N THR A 486 -14.69 -37.37 -6.55
CA THR A 486 -13.96 -36.78 -7.66
C THR A 486 -14.70 -37.06 -8.96
N VAL A 487 -15.40 -36.04 -9.47
CA VAL A 487 -16.24 -36.15 -10.68
C VAL A 487 -15.47 -35.58 -11.85
N VAL A 488 -15.13 -36.46 -12.82
CA VAL A 488 -14.40 -36.13 -14.05
C VAL A 488 -15.18 -36.51 -15.32
N LYS A 489 -16.41 -36.99 -15.16
CA LYS A 489 -17.37 -37.31 -16.21
C LYS A 489 -18.72 -36.71 -15.87
N ASP A 490 -19.55 -36.52 -16.87
CA ASP A 490 -20.89 -35.98 -16.67
C ASP A 490 -21.73 -36.89 -15.74
N VAL A 491 -22.57 -36.23 -14.93
CA VAL A 491 -23.53 -36.89 -14.03
C VAL A 491 -24.93 -36.56 -14.56
N ALA A 492 -25.72 -37.58 -14.83
CA ALA A 492 -27.10 -37.35 -15.30
C ALA A 492 -28.01 -36.82 -14.17
N ALA A 493 -29.17 -36.27 -14.57
CA ALA A 493 -30.14 -35.79 -13.60
C ALA A 493 -30.58 -36.91 -12.64
N ASP A 494 -30.94 -36.53 -11.40
CA ASP A 494 -31.47 -37.44 -10.37
C ASP A 494 -30.49 -38.54 -9.90
N GLN A 495 -29.22 -38.44 -10.26
CA GLN A 495 -28.20 -39.42 -9.84
C GLN A 495 -27.49 -39.01 -8.54
N VAL A 496 -27.17 -39.98 -7.74
CA VAL A 496 -26.27 -39.86 -6.58
C VAL A 496 -24.96 -40.56 -6.87
N VAL A 497 -23.86 -39.80 -6.90
CA VAL A 497 -22.52 -40.31 -7.18
C VAL A 497 -21.63 -40.13 -5.96
N VAL A 498 -20.80 -41.11 -5.64
CA VAL A 498 -19.89 -41.12 -4.49
C VAL A 498 -18.56 -41.74 -4.84
N GLY A 499 -17.57 -41.52 -3.99
CA GLY A 499 -16.26 -42.18 -4.02
C GLY A 499 -15.19 -41.42 -4.80
N PRO A 500 -13.89 -41.90 -4.67
CA PRO A 500 -12.74 -41.21 -5.28
C PRO A 500 -12.79 -41.13 -6.79
N SER A 501 -13.50 -42.08 -7.46
CA SER A 501 -13.84 -42.02 -8.87
C SER A 501 -15.36 -42.17 -8.93
N ALA A 502 -16.07 -41.07 -8.82
CA ALA A 502 -17.52 -40.99 -8.60
C ALA A 502 -18.29 -42.06 -9.38
N THR A 503 -18.91 -42.99 -8.67
CA THR A 503 -19.75 -44.06 -9.22
C THR A 503 -21.21 -43.85 -8.85
N ILE A 504 -22.13 -44.27 -9.75
CA ILE A 504 -23.57 -44.21 -9.49
C ILE A 504 -23.93 -45.26 -8.43
N VAL A 505 -24.56 -44.85 -7.33
CA VAL A 505 -24.99 -45.74 -6.26
C VAL A 505 -26.52 -45.91 -6.22
N LYS A 506 -27.28 -44.89 -6.59
CA LYS A 506 -28.76 -44.94 -6.66
C LYS A 506 -29.31 -43.73 -7.41
N GLN A 507 -30.58 -43.84 -7.78
CA GLN A 507 -31.38 -42.72 -8.26
C GLN A 507 -31.91 -41.90 -7.10
N ARG A 508 -31.96 -40.58 -7.20
CA ARG A 508 -32.54 -39.68 -6.19
C ARG A 508 -34.07 -39.73 -6.31
N ILE A 509 -34.73 -40.16 -5.27
CA ILE A 509 -36.18 -40.06 -5.15
C ILE A 509 -36.47 -38.88 -4.22
N LEU A 510 -37.20 -37.87 -4.71
CA LEU A 510 -37.66 -36.76 -3.88
C LEU A 510 -38.96 -37.22 -3.20
N GLY A 511 -38.97 -37.23 -1.86
CA GLY A 511 -40.24 -37.31 -1.09
C GLY A 511 -40.93 -35.93 -1.12
N ASP A 512 -42.24 -35.91 -1.06
CA ASP A 512 -43.09 -34.72 -0.99
C ASP A 512 -42.78 -33.85 0.24
#